data_ea08fd7bae41f8dbf3eed22b04f5c5cb
#
_entry.id   ea08fd7bae41f8dbf3eed22b04f5c5cb
#
_cell.length_a   1.000
_cell.length_b   1.000
_cell.length_c   1.000
_cell.angle_alpha   90.00
_cell.angle_beta   90.00
_cell.angle_gamma   90.00
#
_symmetry.space_group_name_H-M   'P 1'
#
loop_
_entity.id
_entity.type
_entity.pdbx_description
1 polymer ?
#
loop_
_entity_poly.entity_id
_entity_poly.type
_entity_poly.pdbx_seq_one_letter_code
_entity_poly.pdbx_strand_id
1 'polypeptide(L)'
;MKKNYKALYNLPKKVVFCNKCILSNQVPASIPEFKHLRDRKGAKYVNIGKDQICDPCKTHTEKENKINWEEREQLLLKILEKHRSNNNQYDCLVPGSGGKDSAMQAHLLKYKYGMNPLCITWDPILPTDYGRENLSNFIKIGGFDNMTF
;
A
#
# COMPACT_ATOMS: atom_id res chain seq x y z
N MET A 1 -2.20 43.91 -7.24
CA MET A 1 -2.36 43.49 -5.83
C MET A 1 -1.85 42.05 -5.69
N LYS A 2 -0.75 41.80 -4.97
CA LYS A 2 -0.30 40.44 -4.65
C LYS A 2 -1.27 39.87 -3.61
N LYS A 3 -2.10 38.90 -3.97
CA LYS A 3 -2.95 38.20 -3.02
C LYS A 3 -2.03 37.47 -2.02
N ASN A 4 -2.09 37.86 -0.75
CA ASN A 4 -1.32 37.24 0.32
C ASN A 4 -2.06 35.96 0.73
N TYR A 5 -1.74 34.84 0.11
CA TYR A 5 -2.32 33.55 0.45
C TYR A 5 -1.83 33.07 1.81
N LYS A 6 -2.75 32.80 2.70
CA LYS A 6 -2.42 32.22 4.01
C LYS A 6 -2.21 30.71 3.84
N ALA A 7 -1.01 30.23 4.24
CA ALA A 7 -0.78 28.78 4.27
C ALA A 7 -1.73 28.13 5.30
N LEU A 8 -2.38 27.03 4.89
CA LEU A 8 -3.25 26.25 5.76
C LEU A 8 -2.49 25.06 6.33
N TYR A 9 -2.94 24.55 7.48
CA TYR A 9 -2.44 23.32 8.10
C TYR A 9 -0.93 23.28 8.35
N ASN A 10 -0.31 24.43 8.62
CA ASN A 10 1.15 24.58 8.79
C ASN A 10 1.99 24.17 7.57
N LEU A 11 1.38 24.13 6.40
CA LEU A 11 2.13 23.90 5.17
C LEU A 11 3.11 25.04 4.89
N PRO A 12 4.24 24.79 4.22
CA PRO A 12 5.19 25.82 3.86
C PRO A 12 4.57 26.93 3.00
N LYS A 13 4.92 28.19 3.28
CA LYS A 13 4.44 29.32 2.48
C LYS A 13 4.96 29.30 1.04
N LYS A 14 6.19 28.81 0.85
CA LYS A 14 6.83 28.66 -0.47
C LYS A 14 6.58 27.24 -0.98
N VAL A 15 5.97 27.15 -2.15
CA VAL A 15 5.80 25.87 -2.84
C VAL A 15 7.10 25.45 -3.49
N VAL A 16 7.51 24.22 -3.21
CA VAL A 16 8.70 23.57 -3.81
C VAL A 16 8.29 22.22 -4.37
N PHE A 17 8.67 21.91 -5.59
CA PHE A 17 8.42 20.63 -6.22
C PHE A 17 9.66 19.75 -6.19
N CYS A 18 9.44 18.44 -6.20
CA CYS A 18 10.51 17.47 -6.35
C CYS A 18 11.05 17.47 -7.79
N ASN A 19 12.36 17.35 -7.96
CA ASN A 19 12.96 17.25 -9.29
C ASN A 19 12.84 15.87 -9.95
N LYS A 20 12.50 14.82 -9.18
CA LYS A 20 12.32 13.45 -9.69
C LYS A 20 10.87 13.05 -9.93
N CYS A 21 9.91 13.69 -9.27
CA CYS A 21 8.49 13.37 -9.40
C CYS A 21 7.63 14.62 -9.27
N ILE A 22 6.31 14.45 -9.38
CA ILE A 22 5.33 15.56 -9.32
C ILE A 22 4.98 16.03 -7.90
N LEU A 23 5.53 15.39 -6.86
CA LEU A 23 5.21 15.76 -5.48
C LEU A 23 5.76 17.14 -5.12
N SER A 24 4.97 17.86 -4.33
CA SER A 24 5.38 19.13 -3.72
C SER A 24 5.38 19.05 -2.20
N ASN A 25 6.00 20.03 -1.56
CA ASN A 25 5.95 20.22 -0.11
C ASN A 25 4.56 20.65 0.41
N GLN A 26 3.55 20.74 -0.46
CA GLN A 26 2.18 21.05 -0.09
C GLN A 26 1.34 19.79 0.19
N VAL A 27 1.91 18.60 0.06
CA VAL A 27 1.23 17.34 0.36
C VAL A 27 1.39 17.02 1.86
N PRO A 28 0.31 16.98 2.64
CA PRO A 28 0.38 16.56 4.04
C PRO A 28 0.81 15.10 4.14
N ALA A 29 1.63 14.78 5.13
CA ALA A 29 1.95 13.39 5.45
C ALA A 29 0.71 12.66 5.96
N SER A 30 0.58 11.39 5.61
CA SER A 30 -0.48 10.52 6.13
C SER A 30 -0.33 10.36 7.64
N ILE A 31 -1.45 10.47 8.36
CA ILE A 31 -1.53 10.26 9.81
C ILE A 31 -2.64 9.24 10.05
N PRO A 32 -2.42 8.20 10.88
CA PRO A 32 -3.47 7.26 11.26
C PRO A 32 -4.68 7.98 11.85
N GLU A 33 -5.88 7.54 11.55
CA GLU A 33 -7.14 8.22 11.92
C GLU A 33 -7.22 8.58 13.41
N PHE A 34 -6.85 7.65 14.30
CA PHE A 34 -6.87 7.87 15.74
C PHE A 34 -5.83 8.88 16.24
N LYS A 35 -4.90 9.33 15.39
CA LYS A 35 -3.92 10.39 15.67
C LYS A 35 -4.28 11.73 15.01
N HIS A 36 -5.42 11.83 14.34
CA HIS A 36 -5.86 13.08 13.75
C HIS A 36 -6.23 14.09 14.82
N LEU A 37 -5.54 15.21 14.84
CA LEU A 37 -5.89 16.36 15.66
C LEU A 37 -6.80 17.29 14.87
N ARG A 38 -7.85 17.81 15.52
CA ARG A 38 -8.83 18.72 14.88
C ARG A 38 -8.20 19.97 14.30
N ASP A 39 -7.17 20.51 14.95
CA ASP A 39 -6.51 21.74 14.53
C ASP A 39 -5.29 21.51 13.61
N ARG A 40 -4.88 20.27 13.41
CA ARG A 40 -3.68 19.86 12.64
C ARG A 40 -2.42 20.70 12.93
N LYS A 41 -2.33 21.30 14.11
CA LYS A 41 -1.11 21.98 14.54
C LYS A 41 0.02 20.96 14.60
N GLY A 42 1.13 21.24 13.90
CA GLY A 42 2.26 20.34 13.80
C GLY A 42 2.10 19.19 12.80
N ALA A 43 1.11 19.23 11.90
CA ALA A 43 1.01 18.26 10.82
C ALA A 43 2.30 18.25 9.98
N LYS A 44 2.84 17.05 9.78
CA LYS A 44 3.99 16.85 8.90
C LYS A 44 3.56 16.92 7.44
N TYR A 45 4.46 17.31 6.58
CA TYR A 45 4.27 17.34 5.13
C TYR A 45 5.44 16.64 4.45
N VAL A 46 5.31 16.39 3.14
CA VAL A 46 6.38 15.79 2.36
C VAL A 46 7.61 16.69 2.43
N ASN A 47 8.69 16.14 2.97
CA ASN A 47 9.96 16.84 3.06
C ASN A 47 10.67 16.79 1.70
N ILE A 48 11.17 17.94 1.25
CA ILE A 48 12.02 18.07 0.06
C ILE A 48 13.34 18.65 0.52
N GLY A 49 14.40 17.88 0.41
CA GLY A 49 15.73 18.26 0.86
C GLY A 49 16.33 19.41 0.06
N LYS A 50 17.52 19.85 0.46
CA LYS A 50 18.31 20.88 -0.28
C LYS A 50 18.64 20.45 -1.70
N ASP A 51 18.71 19.14 -1.95
CA ASP A 51 18.89 18.49 -3.25
C ASP A 51 17.63 18.51 -4.12
N GLN A 52 16.55 19.11 -3.64
CA GLN A 52 15.23 19.15 -4.28
C GLN A 52 14.64 17.76 -4.59
N ILE A 53 15.00 16.76 -3.81
CA ILE A 53 14.44 15.42 -3.92
C ILE A 53 13.55 15.14 -2.69
N CYS A 54 12.33 14.66 -2.92
CA CYS A 54 11.41 14.32 -1.84
C CYS A 54 11.78 13.00 -1.15
N ASP A 55 11.39 12.85 0.13
CA ASP A 55 11.66 11.64 0.89
C ASP A 55 11.11 10.35 0.24
N PRO A 56 9.90 10.32 -0.38
CA PRO A 56 9.45 9.16 -1.15
C PRO A 56 10.41 8.74 -2.27
N CYS A 57 10.96 9.69 -3.04
CA CYS A 57 11.94 9.39 -4.08
C CYS A 57 13.27 8.87 -3.52
N LYS A 58 13.71 9.39 -2.38
CA LYS A 58 14.91 8.89 -1.69
C LYS A 58 14.69 7.45 -1.22
N THR A 59 13.55 7.20 -0.55
CA THR A 59 13.19 5.86 -0.09
C THR A 59 13.08 4.87 -1.26
N HIS A 60 12.51 5.27 -2.39
CA HIS A 60 12.45 4.43 -3.58
C HIS A 60 13.85 4.06 -4.08
N THR A 61 14.72 5.04 -4.25
CA THR A 61 16.12 4.80 -4.66
C THR A 61 16.88 3.90 -3.66
N GLU A 62 16.65 4.10 -2.36
CA GLU A 62 17.23 3.22 -1.33
C GLU A 62 16.74 1.78 -1.41
N LYS A 63 15.44 1.58 -1.66
CA LYS A 63 14.87 0.24 -1.85
C LYS A 63 15.47 -0.47 -3.06
N GLU A 64 15.66 0.23 -4.16
CA GLU A 64 16.26 -0.35 -5.36
C GLU A 64 17.74 -0.70 -5.19
N ASN A 65 18.50 0.14 -4.48
CA ASN A 65 19.95 -0.02 -4.38
C ASN A 65 20.41 -0.86 -3.18
N LYS A 66 19.63 -0.91 -2.09
CA LYS A 66 20.04 -1.56 -0.83
C LYS A 66 19.39 -2.92 -0.59
N ILE A 67 18.26 -3.20 -1.25
CA ILE A 67 17.53 -4.45 -1.04
C ILE A 67 17.93 -5.45 -2.15
N ASN A 68 18.51 -6.56 -1.73
CA ASN A 68 18.68 -7.70 -2.61
C ASN A 68 17.35 -8.47 -2.72
N TRP A 69 16.60 -8.21 -3.78
CA TRP A 69 15.28 -8.81 -4.00
C TRP A 69 15.35 -10.30 -4.26
N GLU A 70 16.43 -10.79 -4.87
CA GLU A 70 16.64 -12.23 -5.10
C GLU A 70 16.79 -12.97 -3.77
N GLU A 71 17.61 -12.44 -2.85
CA GLU A 71 17.75 -12.99 -1.51
C GLU A 71 16.43 -12.95 -0.73
N ARG A 72 15.64 -11.87 -0.87
CA ARG A 72 14.31 -11.76 -0.27
C ARG A 72 13.34 -12.80 -0.82
N GLU A 73 13.37 -13.06 -2.12
CA GLU A 73 12.55 -14.11 -2.72
C GLU A 73 12.97 -15.50 -2.22
N GLN A 74 14.26 -15.78 -2.10
CA GLN A 74 14.75 -17.05 -1.53
C GLN A 74 14.31 -17.26 -0.08
N LEU A 75 14.29 -16.20 0.73
CA LEU A 75 13.76 -16.25 2.09
C LEU A 75 12.26 -16.53 2.09
N LEU A 76 11.51 -15.87 1.20
CA LEU A 76 10.08 -16.12 1.03
C LEU A 76 9.82 -17.58 0.65
N LEU A 77 10.53 -18.13 -0.33
CA LEU A 77 10.38 -19.51 -0.78
C LEU A 77 10.61 -20.52 0.36
N LYS A 78 11.60 -20.28 1.23
CA LYS A 78 11.83 -21.12 2.42
C LYS A 78 10.63 -21.09 3.39
N ILE A 79 10.02 -19.92 3.58
CA ILE A 79 8.83 -19.80 4.43
C ILE A 79 7.64 -20.52 3.81
N LEU A 80 7.40 -20.32 2.51
CA LEU A 80 6.29 -20.94 1.81
C LEU A 80 6.41 -22.47 1.84
N GLU A 81 7.60 -23.01 1.57
CA GLU A 81 7.83 -24.46 1.59
C GLU A 81 7.59 -25.07 2.97
N LYS A 82 7.98 -24.38 4.04
CA LYS A 82 7.71 -24.80 5.42
C LYS A 82 6.22 -24.96 5.74
N HIS A 83 5.37 -24.15 5.09
CA HIS A 83 3.93 -24.08 5.37
C HIS A 83 3.07 -24.71 4.28
N ARG A 84 3.68 -25.21 3.19
CA ARG A 84 2.98 -25.85 2.08
C ARG A 84 2.17 -27.05 2.55
N SER A 85 0.91 -27.09 2.19
CA SER A 85 0.02 -28.22 2.47
C SER A 85 0.28 -29.37 1.49
N ASN A 86 0.30 -30.59 2.03
CA ASN A 86 0.45 -31.82 1.22
C ASN A 86 -0.90 -32.51 0.94
N ASN A 87 -2.01 -31.97 1.46
CA ASN A 87 -3.33 -32.60 1.42
C ASN A 87 -4.44 -31.69 0.87
N ASN A 88 -4.08 -30.73 0.03
CA ASN A 88 -4.99 -29.75 -0.57
C ASN A 88 -5.73 -28.86 0.45
N GLN A 89 -5.31 -28.80 1.68
CA GLN A 89 -5.82 -27.81 2.63
C GLN A 89 -5.21 -26.44 2.37
N TYR A 90 -5.88 -25.41 2.88
CA TYR A 90 -5.33 -24.05 2.83
C TYR A 90 -4.03 -23.99 3.62
N ASP A 91 -3.01 -23.38 3.05
CA ASP A 91 -1.67 -23.28 3.59
C ASP A 91 -1.24 -21.84 3.88
N CYS A 92 -2.03 -20.87 3.44
CA CYS A 92 -1.82 -19.48 3.78
C CYS A 92 -3.15 -18.69 3.76
N LEU A 93 -3.15 -17.56 4.46
CA LEU A 93 -4.26 -16.61 4.50
C LEU A 93 -3.87 -15.32 3.79
N VAL A 94 -4.78 -14.79 2.99
CA VAL A 94 -4.63 -13.49 2.33
C VAL A 94 -5.78 -12.57 2.74
N PRO A 95 -5.55 -11.57 3.61
CA PRO A 95 -6.53 -10.53 3.84
C PRO A 95 -6.77 -9.76 2.55
N GLY A 96 -8.00 -9.79 2.05
CA GLY A 96 -8.31 -9.22 0.73
C GLY A 96 -9.64 -8.46 0.71
N SER A 97 -9.65 -7.32 0.07
CA SER A 97 -10.86 -6.51 -0.15
C SER A 97 -11.17 -6.32 -1.64
N GLY A 98 -10.50 -7.05 -2.52
CA GLY A 98 -10.57 -6.83 -3.97
C GLY A 98 -9.71 -5.65 -4.46
N GLY A 99 -8.92 -5.04 -3.60
CA GLY A 99 -7.94 -4.02 -3.98
C GLY A 99 -6.70 -4.62 -4.64
N LYS A 100 -5.98 -3.80 -5.40
CA LYS A 100 -4.82 -4.22 -6.21
C LYS A 100 -3.73 -4.97 -5.41
N ASP A 101 -3.48 -4.56 -4.18
CA ASP A 101 -2.39 -5.12 -3.38
C ASP A 101 -2.73 -6.53 -2.89
N SER A 102 -3.96 -6.76 -2.42
CA SER A 102 -4.43 -8.09 -2.03
C SER A 102 -4.58 -9.03 -3.24
N ALA A 103 -5.06 -8.51 -4.36
CA ALA A 103 -5.14 -9.28 -5.61
C ALA A 103 -3.76 -9.75 -6.08
N MET A 104 -2.76 -8.86 -6.02
CA MET A 104 -1.38 -9.21 -6.37
C MET A 104 -0.80 -10.28 -5.43
N GLN A 105 -1.02 -10.14 -4.12
CA GLN A 105 -0.54 -11.10 -3.13
C GLN A 105 -1.16 -12.49 -3.35
N ALA A 106 -2.48 -12.57 -3.46
CA ALA A 106 -3.18 -13.83 -3.68
C ALA A 106 -2.78 -14.47 -5.00
N HIS A 107 -2.66 -13.68 -6.06
CA HIS A 107 -2.22 -14.15 -7.39
C HIS A 107 -0.82 -14.75 -7.34
N LEU A 108 0.14 -14.06 -6.75
CA LEU A 108 1.51 -14.55 -6.63
C LEU A 108 1.57 -15.83 -5.81
N LEU A 109 0.90 -15.88 -4.65
CA LEU A 109 0.89 -17.06 -3.80
C LEU A 109 0.31 -18.27 -4.54
N LYS A 110 -0.82 -18.11 -5.22
CA LYS A 110 -1.46 -19.22 -5.94
C LYS A 110 -0.74 -19.58 -7.22
N TYR A 111 -0.55 -18.63 -8.12
CA TYR A 111 -0.15 -18.91 -9.49
C TYR A 111 1.35 -18.89 -9.75
N LYS A 112 2.12 -18.14 -8.96
CA LYS A 112 3.58 -18.14 -9.07
C LYS A 112 4.21 -19.17 -8.12
N TYR A 113 3.73 -19.21 -6.89
CA TYR A 113 4.36 -20.03 -5.84
C TYR A 113 3.61 -21.34 -5.54
N GLY A 114 2.47 -21.59 -6.17
CA GLY A 114 1.71 -22.82 -6.04
C GLY A 114 1.19 -23.11 -4.63
N MET A 115 0.89 -22.07 -3.87
CA MET A 115 0.22 -22.17 -2.58
C MET A 115 -1.29 -22.29 -2.75
N ASN A 116 -1.98 -22.70 -1.70
CA ASN A 116 -3.46 -22.78 -1.65
C ASN A 116 -4.02 -21.74 -0.68
N PRO A 117 -4.13 -20.45 -1.09
CA PRO A 117 -4.55 -19.38 -0.21
C PRO A 117 -6.05 -19.41 0.07
N LEU A 118 -6.45 -19.24 1.34
CA LEU A 118 -7.78 -18.80 1.73
C LEU A 118 -7.78 -17.28 1.83
N CYS A 119 -8.63 -16.63 1.05
CA CYS A 119 -8.82 -15.19 1.15
C CYS A 119 -9.83 -14.85 2.24
N ILE A 120 -9.56 -13.82 3.03
CA ILE A 120 -10.45 -13.35 4.09
C ILE A 120 -10.76 -11.88 3.85
N THR A 121 -12.05 -11.56 3.79
CA THR A 121 -12.56 -10.21 3.59
C THR A 121 -13.32 -9.75 4.82
N TRP A 122 -12.98 -8.58 5.31
CA TRP A 122 -13.83 -7.84 6.23
C TRP A 122 -14.74 -6.93 5.42
N ASP A 123 -16.07 -7.18 5.47
CA ASP A 123 -17.00 -6.39 4.65
C ASP A 123 -17.04 -4.93 5.13
N PRO A 124 -16.82 -3.95 4.26
CA PRO A 124 -16.90 -2.55 4.65
C PRO A 124 -18.32 -2.16 4.99
N ILE A 125 -18.51 -1.34 6.02
CA ILE A 125 -19.82 -0.86 6.49
C ILE A 125 -20.56 -0.10 5.37
N LEU A 126 -19.85 0.63 4.53
CA LEU A 126 -20.37 1.39 3.40
C LEU A 126 -19.61 1.03 2.11
N PRO A 127 -19.94 -0.13 1.51
CA PRO A 127 -19.30 -0.53 0.27
C PRO A 127 -19.83 0.31 -0.91
N THR A 128 -18.93 0.62 -1.85
CA THR A 128 -19.33 1.18 -3.15
C THR A 128 -19.64 0.06 -4.14
N ASP A 129 -20.42 0.36 -5.19
CA ASP A 129 -20.71 -0.61 -6.24
C ASP A 129 -19.44 -1.13 -6.92
N TYR A 130 -18.50 -0.24 -7.23
CA TYR A 130 -17.18 -0.62 -7.75
C TYR A 130 -16.37 -1.49 -6.78
N GLY A 131 -16.46 -1.22 -5.48
CA GLY A 131 -15.81 -2.05 -4.46
C GLY A 131 -16.36 -3.47 -4.43
N ARG A 132 -17.68 -3.62 -4.54
CA ARG A 132 -18.37 -4.92 -4.63
C ARG A 132 -17.99 -5.66 -5.92
N GLU A 133 -17.97 -4.97 -7.03
CA GLU A 133 -17.58 -5.53 -8.32
C GLU A 133 -16.12 -6.01 -8.30
N ASN A 134 -15.21 -5.18 -7.78
CA ASN A 134 -13.81 -5.54 -7.64
C ASN A 134 -13.60 -6.76 -6.74
N LEU A 135 -14.32 -6.86 -5.62
CA LEU A 135 -14.27 -8.03 -4.75
C LEU A 135 -14.83 -9.28 -5.45
N SER A 136 -15.96 -9.14 -6.17
CA SER A 136 -16.53 -10.24 -6.96
C SER A 136 -15.56 -10.73 -8.04
N ASN A 137 -14.92 -9.82 -8.76
CA ASN A 137 -13.93 -10.15 -9.78
C ASN A 137 -12.69 -10.80 -9.17
N PHE A 138 -12.21 -10.29 -8.03
CA PHE A 138 -11.11 -10.88 -7.29
C PHE A 138 -11.38 -12.35 -6.95
N ILE A 139 -12.56 -12.65 -6.42
CA ILE A 139 -12.94 -14.02 -6.05
C ILE A 139 -13.15 -14.90 -7.30
N LYS A 140 -14.03 -14.47 -8.23
CA LYS A 140 -14.48 -15.30 -9.36
C LYS A 140 -13.42 -15.46 -10.42
N ILE A 141 -12.83 -14.35 -10.90
CA ILE A 141 -11.82 -14.37 -11.96
C ILE A 141 -10.48 -14.84 -11.40
N GLY A 142 -10.14 -14.41 -10.18
CA GLY A 142 -8.96 -14.87 -9.48
C GLY A 142 -9.03 -16.34 -9.06
N GLY A 143 -10.22 -16.94 -9.04
CA GLY A 143 -10.42 -18.34 -8.64
C GLY A 143 -10.03 -18.61 -7.20
N PHE A 144 -10.27 -17.66 -6.28
CA PHE A 144 -9.91 -17.78 -4.88
C PHE A 144 -11.12 -18.20 -4.04
N ASP A 145 -10.90 -19.07 -3.06
CA ASP A 145 -11.83 -19.27 -1.99
C ASP A 145 -11.80 -18.09 -1.03
N ASN A 146 -12.96 -17.62 -0.60
CA ASN A 146 -13.08 -16.43 0.22
C ASN A 146 -14.09 -16.61 1.36
N MET A 147 -13.73 -16.13 2.54
CA MET A 147 -14.62 -15.97 3.67
C MET A 147 -14.81 -14.47 3.94
N THR A 148 -16.07 -14.05 4.07
CA THR A 148 -16.44 -12.65 4.37
C THR A 148 -17.08 -12.58 5.75
N PHE A 149 -16.67 -11.59 6.55
CA PHE A 149 -17.18 -11.32 7.91
C PHE A 149 -17.78 -9.93 8.02
#